data_7a8c9296f7d7c9513bdda66fd99d9180
#
_entry.id   7a8c9296f7d7c9513bdda66fd99d9180
#
_cell.length_a   1.000
_cell.length_b   1.000
_cell.length_c   1.000
_cell.angle_alpha   90.00
_cell.angle_beta   90.00
_cell.angle_gamma   90.00
#
_symmetry.space_group_name_H-M   'P 1'
#
loop_
_entity.id
_entity.type
_entity.pdbx_description
1 polymer ?
#
loop_
_entity_poly.entity_id
_entity_poly.type
_entity_poly.pdbx_seq_one_letter_code
_entity_poly.pdbx_strand_id
1 'polypeptide(L)'
;VGGRQQGPDGGVKPPPKEYPSLRNTRTLEPGHLVTIEPGIYFIPMLLDELRESPAAGMVNWPLAERLVACGGIRIEDDVLCTADGPVDLTRPLLPGPRG
;
A
#
# COMPACT_ATOMS: atom_id res chain seq x y z
N VAL A 1 0.08 -10.41 -2.36
CA VAL A 1 0.81 -11.10 -3.42
C VAL A 1 0.46 -10.48 -4.77
N GLY A 2 1.46 -10.03 -5.45
CA GLY A 2 1.26 -9.42 -6.75
C GLY A 2 1.16 -10.43 -7.87
N GLY A 3 0.46 -10.05 -8.94
CA GLY A 3 0.48 -10.73 -10.21
C GLY A 3 1.35 -9.98 -11.20
N ARG A 4 2.15 -10.69 -11.97
CA ARG A 4 2.98 -10.09 -13.02
C ARG A 4 2.34 -10.29 -14.39
N GLN A 5 2.36 -9.22 -15.18
CA GLN A 5 1.95 -9.29 -16.56
C GLN A 5 2.96 -10.12 -17.34
N GLN A 6 2.47 -10.98 -18.25
CA GLN A 6 3.33 -11.78 -19.13
C GLN A 6 3.66 -11.03 -20.41
N GLY A 7 4.88 -11.23 -20.89
CA GLY A 7 5.29 -10.72 -22.18
C GLY A 7 4.85 -11.63 -23.34
N PRO A 8 5.10 -11.23 -24.59
CA PRO A 8 4.69 -12.01 -25.78
C PRO A 8 5.32 -13.40 -25.86
N ASP A 9 6.48 -13.58 -25.22
CA ASP A 9 7.21 -14.86 -25.18
C ASP A 9 6.77 -15.77 -24.03
N GLY A 10 5.76 -15.37 -23.24
CA GLY A 10 5.31 -16.09 -22.06
C GLY A 10 6.12 -15.82 -20.79
N GLY A 11 7.20 -15.03 -20.88
CA GLY A 11 8.00 -14.64 -19.73
C GLY A 11 7.35 -13.56 -18.91
N VAL A 12 7.84 -13.37 -17.67
CA VAL A 12 7.33 -12.34 -16.77
C VAL A 12 7.83 -10.97 -17.23
N LYS A 13 6.89 -10.05 -17.46
CA LYS A 13 7.21 -8.68 -17.82
C LYS A 13 7.66 -7.90 -16.59
N PRO A 14 8.78 -7.14 -16.69
CA PRO A 14 9.24 -6.34 -15.54
C PRO A 14 8.28 -5.19 -15.24
N PRO A 15 8.30 -4.66 -14.00
CA PRO A 15 7.51 -3.49 -13.65
C PRO A 15 8.02 -2.24 -14.38
N PRO A 16 7.20 -1.17 -14.49
CA PRO A 16 7.65 0.10 -15.03
C PRO A 16 8.88 0.62 -14.27
N LYS A 17 9.77 1.31 -14.97
CA LYS A 17 11.02 1.83 -14.37
C LYS A 17 10.74 2.84 -13.24
N GLU A 18 9.64 3.58 -13.34
CA GLU A 18 9.21 4.54 -12.34
C GLU A 18 8.76 3.86 -11.03
N TYR A 19 8.38 2.59 -11.12
CA TYR A 19 7.87 1.82 -9.98
C TYR A 19 8.53 0.44 -9.91
N PRO A 20 9.84 0.39 -9.64
CA PRO A 20 10.59 -0.87 -9.70
C PRO A 20 10.16 -1.90 -8.67
N SER A 21 9.55 -1.45 -7.57
CA SER A 21 9.06 -2.33 -6.51
C SER A 21 7.61 -2.75 -6.69
N LEU A 22 6.96 -2.33 -7.75
CA LEU A 22 5.58 -2.68 -8.02
C LEU A 22 5.45 -4.18 -8.27
N ARG A 23 4.62 -4.87 -7.49
CA ARG A 23 4.48 -6.32 -7.56
C ARG A 23 3.33 -6.77 -8.46
N ASN A 24 2.20 -6.07 -8.38
CA ASN A 24 1.06 -6.40 -9.21
C ASN A 24 1.07 -5.50 -10.45
N THR A 25 1.33 -6.12 -11.60
CA THR A 25 1.38 -5.42 -12.90
C THR A 25 0.29 -5.92 -13.84
N ARG A 26 -0.57 -6.83 -13.39
CA ARG A 26 -1.71 -7.30 -14.20
C ARG A 26 -2.82 -6.27 -14.22
N THR A 27 -3.53 -6.22 -15.33
CA THR A 27 -4.81 -5.52 -15.37
C THR A 27 -5.82 -6.29 -14.53
N LEU A 28 -6.53 -5.60 -13.65
CA LEU A 28 -7.56 -6.23 -12.83
C LEU A 28 -8.78 -6.54 -13.67
N GLU A 29 -9.29 -7.75 -13.49
CA GLU A 29 -10.46 -8.26 -14.20
C GLU A 29 -11.50 -8.72 -13.20
N PRO A 30 -12.79 -8.78 -13.57
CA PRO A 30 -13.83 -9.33 -12.70
C PRO A 30 -13.45 -10.71 -12.17
N GLY A 31 -13.63 -10.91 -10.87
CA GLY A 31 -13.25 -12.14 -10.19
C GLY A 31 -11.86 -12.09 -9.53
N HIS A 32 -11.04 -11.10 -9.82
CA HIS A 32 -9.76 -10.95 -9.11
C HIS A 32 -10.00 -10.45 -7.69
N LEU A 33 -9.35 -11.11 -6.74
CA LEU A 33 -9.35 -10.72 -5.33
C LEU A 33 -7.97 -10.17 -5.00
N VAL A 34 -7.92 -8.97 -4.45
CA VAL A 34 -6.69 -8.32 -4.04
C VAL A 34 -6.81 -7.77 -2.63
N THR A 35 -5.68 -7.59 -1.95
CA THR A 35 -5.63 -6.89 -0.68
C THR A 35 -5.19 -5.45 -0.91
N ILE A 36 -5.81 -4.52 -0.18
CA ILE A 36 -5.40 -3.11 -0.12
C ILE A 36 -4.83 -2.90 1.28
N GLU A 37 -3.53 -2.62 1.36
CA GLU A 37 -2.80 -2.65 2.63
C GLU A 37 -2.00 -1.37 2.87
N PRO A 38 -2.66 -0.20 2.96
CA PRO A 38 -1.93 1.02 3.28
C PRO A 38 -1.36 0.94 4.69
N GLY A 39 -0.20 1.54 4.87
CA GLY A 39 0.46 1.54 6.16
C GLY A 39 1.30 2.79 6.36
N ILE A 40 1.51 3.14 7.65
CA ILE A 40 2.42 4.20 8.06
C ILE A 40 3.40 3.60 9.05
N TYR A 41 4.69 3.83 8.83
CA TYR A 41 5.76 3.27 9.65
C TYR A 41 6.70 4.36 10.13
N PHE A 42 7.04 4.30 11.41
CA PHE A 42 7.93 5.28 12.05
C PHE A 42 9.29 4.62 12.25
N ILE A 43 10.10 4.61 11.19
CA ILE A 43 11.41 3.96 11.17
C ILE A 43 12.47 5.05 11.40
N PRO A 44 13.26 4.99 12.50
CA PRO A 44 14.20 6.05 12.85
C PRO A 44 15.13 6.47 11.72
N MET A 45 15.68 5.50 10.98
CA MET A 45 16.59 5.80 9.87
C MET A 45 15.89 6.61 8.76
N LEU A 46 14.65 6.26 8.43
CA LEU A 46 13.89 6.98 7.40
C LEU A 46 13.42 8.35 7.90
N LEU A 47 13.13 8.49 9.20
CA LEU A 47 12.80 9.77 9.80
C LEU A 47 14.00 10.71 9.78
N ASP A 48 15.20 10.21 9.99
CA ASP A 48 16.41 11.02 9.90
C ASP A 48 16.63 11.55 8.48
N GLU A 49 16.42 10.72 7.48
CA GLU A 49 16.46 11.16 6.08
C GLU A 49 15.40 12.23 5.80
N LEU A 50 14.21 12.06 6.33
CA LEU A 50 13.12 13.02 6.15
C LEU A 50 13.44 14.37 6.81
N ARG A 51 14.12 14.40 7.97
CA ARG A 51 14.55 15.64 8.64
C ARG A 51 15.46 16.49 7.75
N GLU A 52 16.27 15.85 6.94
CA GLU A 52 17.21 16.51 6.03
C GLU A 52 16.59 16.84 4.68
N SER A 53 15.34 16.44 4.45
CA SER A 53 14.64 16.66 3.18
C SER A 53 13.89 18.00 3.17
N PRO A 54 13.54 18.50 1.95
CA PRO A 54 12.70 19.69 1.85
C PRO A 54 11.32 19.55 2.50
N ALA A 55 10.85 18.33 2.70
CA ALA A 55 9.55 18.06 3.30
C ALA A 55 9.56 18.11 4.83
N ALA A 56 10.72 18.31 5.47
CA ALA A 56 10.85 18.30 6.94
C ALA A 56 9.91 19.30 7.63
N GLY A 57 9.68 20.46 7.03
CA GLY A 57 8.79 21.48 7.59
C GLY A 57 7.31 21.11 7.63
N MET A 58 6.91 20.05 6.93
CA MET A 58 5.51 19.60 6.91
C MET A 58 5.22 18.52 7.95
N VAL A 59 6.19 18.13 8.75
CA VAL A 59 6.08 17.02 9.68
C VAL A 59 5.91 17.52 11.12
N ASN A 60 4.96 16.95 11.85
CA ASN A 60 4.83 17.17 13.28
C ASN A 60 5.84 16.27 14.00
N TRP A 61 7.05 16.77 14.22
CA TRP A 61 8.14 15.99 14.79
C TRP A 61 7.90 15.51 16.21
N PRO A 62 7.36 16.34 17.13
CA PRO A 62 7.07 15.83 18.47
C PRO A 62 6.11 14.65 18.48
N LEU A 63 5.11 14.65 17.60
CA LEU A 63 4.18 13.54 17.46
C LEU A 63 4.86 12.33 16.81
N ALA A 64 5.62 12.54 15.73
CA ALA A 64 6.34 11.46 15.06
C ALA A 64 7.29 10.73 16.01
N GLU A 65 8.03 11.47 16.85
CA GLU A 65 8.94 10.91 17.83
C GLU A 65 8.21 10.06 18.87
N ARG A 66 7.04 10.48 19.32
CA ARG A 66 6.22 9.67 20.24
C ARG A 66 5.68 8.41 19.59
N LEU A 67 5.40 8.44 18.30
CA LEU A 67 4.85 7.30 17.56
C LEU A 67 5.91 6.27 17.16
N VAL A 68 7.19 6.62 17.21
CA VAL A 68 8.28 5.67 16.94
C VAL A 68 8.16 4.40 17.79
N ALA A 69 7.73 4.55 19.05
CA ALA A 69 7.56 3.41 19.95
C ALA A 69 6.50 2.42 19.47
N CYS A 70 5.55 2.87 18.64
CA CYS A 70 4.51 2.01 18.06
C CYS A 70 4.99 1.26 16.81
N GLY A 71 6.09 1.70 16.19
CA GLY A 71 6.63 1.11 14.97
C GLY A 71 5.84 1.46 13.72
N GLY A 72 4.55 1.24 13.72
CA GLY A 72 3.68 1.55 12.58
C GLY A 72 2.30 0.94 12.71
N ILE A 73 1.48 1.24 11.73
CA ILE A 73 0.15 0.66 11.61
C ILE A 73 -0.14 0.33 10.15
N ARG A 74 -0.77 -0.81 9.92
CA ARG A 74 -1.26 -1.22 8.62
C ARG A 74 -2.73 -1.58 8.73
N ILE A 75 -3.51 -1.15 7.75
CA ILE A 75 -4.91 -1.52 7.60
C ILE A 75 -4.98 -2.39 6.34
N GLU A 76 -5.76 -3.47 6.39
CA GLU A 76 -5.89 -4.39 5.27
C GLU A 76 -7.36 -4.63 4.96
N ASP A 77 -7.70 -4.52 3.69
CA ASP A 77 -9.01 -4.85 3.17
C ASP A 77 -8.87 -5.86 2.03
N ASP A 78 -9.72 -6.87 2.03
CA ASP A 78 -9.88 -7.78 0.89
C ASP A 78 -10.91 -7.17 -0.05
N VAL A 79 -10.50 -6.94 -1.30
CA VAL A 79 -11.33 -6.25 -2.29
C VAL A 79 -11.50 -7.16 -3.50
N LEU A 80 -12.75 -7.42 -3.86
CA LEU A 80 -13.10 -8.17 -5.05
C LEU A 80 -13.33 -7.22 -6.22
N CYS A 81 -12.64 -7.46 -7.32
CA CYS A 81 -12.89 -6.74 -8.56
C CYS A 81 -14.12 -7.34 -9.25
N THR A 82 -15.09 -6.50 -9.56
CA THR A 82 -16.30 -6.91 -10.30
C THR A 82 -16.50 -6.03 -11.53
N ALA A 83 -17.39 -6.46 -12.42
CA ALA A 83 -17.74 -5.68 -13.60
C ALA A 83 -18.37 -4.31 -13.27
N ASP A 84 -18.97 -4.19 -12.08
CA ASP A 84 -19.62 -2.96 -11.61
C ASP A 84 -18.72 -2.13 -10.67
N GLY A 85 -17.49 -2.55 -10.47
CA GLY A 85 -16.54 -1.85 -9.61
C GLY A 85 -16.05 -2.71 -8.45
N PRO A 86 -15.24 -2.15 -7.54
CA PRO A 86 -14.69 -2.89 -6.41
C PRO A 86 -15.73 -3.16 -5.33
N VAL A 87 -15.62 -4.33 -4.69
CA VAL A 87 -16.43 -4.69 -3.53
C VAL A 87 -15.50 -4.98 -2.38
N ASP A 88 -15.61 -4.20 -1.31
CA ASP A 88 -14.84 -4.39 -0.08
C ASP A 88 -15.51 -5.50 0.75
N LEU A 89 -14.78 -6.59 0.98
CA LEU A 89 -15.30 -7.74 1.73
C LEU A 89 -14.98 -7.65 3.22
N THR A 90 -14.08 -6.78 3.62
CA THR A 90 -13.60 -6.69 5.00
C THR A 90 -14.37 -5.68 5.82
N ARG A 91 -14.50 -4.44 5.34
CA ARG A 91 -15.09 -3.34 6.11
C ARG A 91 -16.50 -3.60 6.61
N PRO A 92 -17.41 -4.18 5.82
CA PRO A 92 -18.76 -4.44 6.31
C PRO A 92 -18.82 -5.38 7.51
N LEU A 93 -17.76 -6.18 7.72
CA LEU A 93 -17.70 -7.17 8.81
C LEU A 93 -17.00 -6.65 10.06
N LEU A 94 -16.34 -5.49 9.99
CA LEU A 94 -15.63 -4.92 11.13
C LEU A 94 -16.56 -4.05 11.97
N PRO A 95 -16.47 -4.16 13.32
CA PRO A 95 -17.22 -3.29 14.22
C PRO A 95 -16.57 -1.89 14.28
N GLY A 96 -17.33 -0.91 14.79
CA GLY A 96 -16.82 0.40 15.11
C GLY A 96 -16.96 1.42 13.98
N PRO A 97 -16.46 2.65 14.22
CA PRO A 97 -16.57 3.71 13.23
C PRO A 97 -15.76 3.41 11.98
N ARG A 98 -16.27 3.87 10.84
CA ARG A 98 -15.62 3.72 9.55
C ARG A 98 -15.17 5.08 9.08
N GLY A 99 -13.87 5.25 9.00
CA GLY A 99 -13.27 6.49 8.57
C GLY A 99 -13.29 6.69 7.08
#